data_7edebad1be3d853056570a86adf83b98
#
_entry.id   7edebad1be3d853056570a86adf83b98
#
_cell.length_a   1.000
_cell.length_b   1.000
_cell.length_c   1.000
_cell.angle_alpha   90.00
_cell.angle_beta   90.00
_cell.angle_gamma   90.00
#
_symmetry.space_group_name_H-M   'P 1'
#
loop_
_entity.id
_entity.type
_entity.pdbx_description
1 polymer ?
#
loop_
_entity_poly.entity_id
_entity_poly.type
_entity_poly.pdbx_seq_one_letter_code
_entity_poly.pdbx_strand_id
1 'polypeptide(L)'
;HHLLRRQRQMCIRDSLHDGDTALYSAINEQICALNDENIPVEVVPGVSAYQAAAAGLGSELTIPGLVQTIVLSRAGGRTGVPEREQLHHLASLRASLCLYLSARHVEEVQATLLEHYPAETPVAVGHRVSWPDQLLEIVPLNKMAEFTDQHELIRTTLYVISPALSKASKRSRLYSPDHDHLFRPKR
;
A
#
# COMPACT_ATOMS: atom_id res chain seq x y z
N HIS A 1 21.78 2.40 -24.14
CA HIS A 1 21.71 2.03 -25.59
C HIS A 1 22.13 0.59 -25.86
N HIS A 2 23.06 -0.01 -25.15
CA HIS A 2 23.51 -1.40 -25.38
C HIS A 2 22.45 -2.46 -24.99
N LEU A 3 21.70 -2.24 -23.90
CA LEU A 3 20.64 -3.15 -23.46
C LEU A 3 19.49 -3.19 -24.47
N LEU A 4 19.02 -2.04 -24.94
CA LEU A 4 17.97 -1.95 -25.95
C LEU A 4 18.34 -2.61 -27.28
N ARG A 5 19.61 -2.65 -27.64
CA ARG A 5 20.10 -3.32 -28.85
C ARG A 5 20.09 -4.84 -28.72
N ARG A 6 20.40 -5.39 -27.53
CA ARG A 6 20.29 -6.83 -27.25
C ARG A 6 18.84 -7.30 -27.23
N GLN A 7 17.94 -6.52 -26.64
CA GLN A 7 16.49 -6.83 -26.63
C GLN A 7 15.91 -6.93 -28.04
N ARG A 8 16.29 -6.02 -28.96
CA ARG A 8 15.87 -6.10 -30.36
C ARG A 8 16.38 -7.35 -31.09
N GLN A 9 17.56 -7.84 -30.75
CA GLN A 9 18.12 -9.06 -31.34
C GLN A 9 17.48 -10.34 -30.79
N MET A 10 16.93 -10.30 -29.55
CA MET A 10 16.29 -11.43 -28.91
C MET A 10 14.76 -11.40 -29.00
N CYS A 11 14.17 -10.44 -29.72
CA CYS A 11 12.72 -10.25 -29.83
C CYS A 11 12.00 -10.09 -28.46
N ILE A 12 12.70 -9.63 -27.43
CA ILE A 12 12.14 -9.35 -26.11
C ILE A 12 11.64 -7.92 -26.06
N ARG A 13 10.45 -7.72 -25.50
CA ARG A 13 9.87 -6.41 -25.20
C ARG A 13 9.52 -6.33 -23.74
N ASP A 14 9.99 -5.27 -23.07
CA ASP A 14 9.70 -5.01 -21.67
C ASP A 14 8.60 -3.95 -21.54
N SER A 15 7.68 -4.19 -20.61
CA SER A 15 6.74 -3.20 -20.11
C SER A 15 7.14 -2.83 -18.68
N LEU A 16 7.36 -1.55 -18.41
CA LEU A 16 7.74 -1.06 -17.10
C LEU A 16 6.51 -0.57 -16.35
N HIS A 17 6.41 -0.96 -15.10
CA HIS A 17 5.31 -0.60 -14.20
C HIS A 17 5.86 0.03 -12.92
N ASP A 18 5.09 0.93 -12.32
CA ASP A 18 5.41 1.50 -11.00
C ASP A 18 5.07 0.50 -9.89
N GLY A 19 5.98 0.29 -8.96
CA GLY A 19 5.76 -0.55 -7.78
C GLY A 19 5.57 -2.03 -8.12
N ASP A 20 4.52 -2.65 -7.56
CA ASP A 20 4.17 -4.04 -7.80
C ASP A 20 3.19 -4.16 -8.97
N THR A 21 3.54 -4.98 -9.96
CA THR A 21 2.72 -5.24 -11.14
C THR A 21 1.35 -5.86 -10.82
N ALA A 22 1.19 -6.52 -9.66
CA ALA A 22 -0.07 -7.12 -9.24
C ALA A 22 -1.11 -6.10 -8.73
N LEU A 23 -0.72 -4.83 -8.48
CA LEU A 23 -1.59 -3.83 -7.88
C LEU A 23 -1.88 -2.66 -8.84
N TYR A 24 -3.10 -2.59 -9.35
CA TYR A 24 -3.65 -1.47 -10.14
C TYR A 24 -2.84 -1.09 -11.39
N SER A 25 -2.09 -2.02 -11.96
CA SER A 25 -1.16 -1.80 -13.08
C SER A 25 -1.74 -2.16 -14.46
N ALA A 26 -2.98 -2.63 -14.52
CA ALA A 26 -3.65 -3.12 -15.74
C ALA A 26 -2.87 -4.23 -16.49
N ILE A 27 -2.02 -4.97 -15.78
CA ILE A 27 -1.19 -6.03 -16.38
C ILE A 27 -2.03 -7.19 -16.94
N ASN A 28 -3.21 -7.46 -16.35
CA ASN A 28 -4.07 -8.56 -16.78
C ASN A 28 -4.48 -8.42 -18.26
N GLU A 29 -4.82 -7.22 -18.70
CA GLU A 29 -5.21 -6.95 -20.08
C GLU A 29 -4.04 -7.21 -21.04
N GLN A 30 -2.82 -6.85 -20.64
CA GLN A 30 -1.61 -7.10 -21.43
C GLN A 30 -1.32 -8.59 -21.54
N ILE A 31 -1.41 -9.33 -20.42
CA ILE A 31 -1.19 -10.78 -20.38
C ILE A 31 -2.22 -11.50 -21.28
N CYS A 32 -3.50 -11.14 -21.17
CA CYS A 32 -4.54 -11.74 -22.00
C CYS A 32 -4.25 -11.51 -23.49
N ALA A 33 -3.97 -10.27 -23.90
CA ALA A 33 -3.69 -9.95 -25.31
C ALA A 33 -2.46 -10.68 -25.84
N LEU A 34 -1.41 -10.85 -25.04
CA LEU A 34 -0.21 -11.58 -25.45
C LEU A 34 -0.45 -13.10 -25.53
N ASN A 35 -1.21 -13.64 -24.59
CA ASN A 35 -1.59 -15.07 -24.61
C ASN A 35 -2.46 -15.42 -25.82
N ASP A 36 -3.37 -14.55 -26.24
CA ASP A 36 -4.19 -14.74 -27.44
C ASP A 36 -3.35 -14.86 -28.70
N GLU A 37 -2.19 -14.20 -28.73
CA GLU A 37 -1.19 -14.25 -29.80
C GLU A 37 -0.13 -15.34 -29.57
N ASN A 38 -0.26 -16.19 -28.56
CA ASN A 38 0.72 -17.20 -28.15
C ASN A 38 2.12 -16.64 -27.88
N ILE A 39 2.22 -15.43 -27.36
CA ILE A 39 3.49 -14.80 -26.99
C ILE A 39 3.78 -15.11 -25.51
N PRO A 40 4.93 -15.74 -25.19
CA PRO A 40 5.31 -16.03 -23.81
C PRO A 40 5.48 -14.74 -22.99
N VAL A 41 4.96 -14.75 -21.77
CA VAL A 41 5.02 -13.61 -20.83
C VAL A 41 5.73 -14.04 -19.55
N GLU A 42 6.65 -13.20 -19.07
CA GLU A 42 7.26 -13.32 -17.76
C GLU A 42 6.91 -12.07 -16.96
N VAL A 43 6.42 -12.25 -15.73
CA VAL A 43 6.11 -11.15 -14.81
C VAL A 43 7.13 -11.12 -13.70
N VAL A 44 7.87 -10.02 -13.60
CA VAL A 44 8.83 -9.78 -12.51
C VAL A 44 8.13 -9.01 -11.41
N PRO A 45 8.09 -9.53 -10.16
CA PRO A 45 7.45 -8.84 -9.04
C PRO A 45 8.22 -7.58 -8.65
N GLY A 46 7.49 -6.56 -8.20
CA GLY A 46 8.06 -5.32 -7.70
C GLY A 46 7.72 -5.07 -6.23
N VAL A 47 8.25 -3.99 -5.67
CA VAL A 47 7.95 -3.54 -4.31
C VAL A 47 6.82 -2.52 -4.37
N SER A 48 5.71 -2.82 -3.70
CA SER A 48 4.57 -1.91 -3.67
C SER A 48 4.81 -0.68 -2.79
N ALA A 49 4.15 0.42 -3.11
CA ALA A 49 4.29 1.69 -2.39
C ALA A 49 3.99 1.56 -0.88
N TYR A 50 3.05 0.68 -0.45
CA TYR A 50 2.78 0.49 0.98
C TYR A 50 3.97 -0.15 1.71
N GLN A 51 4.69 -1.07 1.07
CA GLN A 51 5.89 -1.69 1.63
C GLN A 51 7.04 -0.68 1.72
N ALA A 52 7.22 0.12 0.66
CA ALA A 52 8.22 1.18 0.64
C ALA A 52 7.93 2.25 1.70
N ALA A 53 6.67 2.64 1.88
CA ALA A 53 6.25 3.57 2.93
C ALA A 53 6.50 3.01 4.33
N ALA A 54 6.11 1.76 4.59
CA ALA A 54 6.34 1.09 5.86
C ALA A 54 7.85 1.00 6.18
N ALA A 55 8.68 0.67 5.19
CA ALA A 55 10.13 0.65 5.33
C ALA A 55 10.71 2.03 5.63
N GLY A 56 10.27 3.07 4.90
CA GLY A 56 10.70 4.46 5.10
C GLY A 56 10.33 4.99 6.50
N LEU A 57 9.22 4.53 7.06
CA LEU A 57 8.76 4.89 8.42
C LEU A 57 9.38 3.98 9.51
N GLY A 58 10.08 2.92 9.14
CA GLY A 58 10.57 1.92 10.08
C GLY A 58 9.44 1.24 10.85
N SER A 59 8.28 1.02 10.22
CA SER A 59 7.07 0.52 10.85
C SER A 59 6.67 -0.85 10.30
N GLU A 60 6.27 -1.75 11.19
CA GLU A 60 5.58 -3.00 10.86
C GLU A 60 4.07 -2.75 10.90
N LEU A 61 3.35 -3.12 9.85
CA LEU A 61 1.90 -2.90 9.75
C LEU A 61 1.07 -4.02 10.38
N THR A 62 1.71 -5.05 10.93
CA THR A 62 1.09 -6.23 11.55
C THR A 62 1.65 -6.47 12.94
N ILE A 63 1.27 -5.64 13.92
CA ILE A 63 1.76 -5.74 15.30
C ILE A 63 0.90 -6.70 16.11
N PRO A 64 1.47 -7.77 16.72
CA PRO A 64 0.74 -8.73 17.53
C PRO A 64 -0.08 -8.08 18.67
N GLY A 65 -1.36 -8.45 18.77
CA GLY A 65 -2.29 -7.92 19.78
C GLY A 65 -2.77 -6.48 19.52
N LEU A 66 -2.40 -5.89 18.38
CA LEU A 66 -2.88 -4.58 17.96
C LEU A 66 -3.63 -4.68 16.62
N VAL A 67 -2.96 -5.12 15.58
CA VAL A 67 -3.51 -5.30 14.23
C VAL A 67 -2.72 -6.39 13.50
N GLN A 68 -3.43 -7.31 12.82
CA GLN A 68 -2.80 -8.46 12.14
C GLN A 68 -3.19 -8.57 10.66
N THR A 69 -4.00 -7.64 10.17
CA THR A 69 -4.53 -7.67 8.80
C THR A 69 -4.11 -6.39 8.08
N ILE A 70 -3.65 -6.54 6.85
CA ILE A 70 -3.43 -5.42 5.93
C ILE A 70 -4.46 -5.52 4.81
N VAL A 71 -5.19 -4.46 4.58
CA VAL A 71 -6.15 -4.33 3.49
C VAL A 71 -5.56 -3.36 2.46
N LEU A 72 -5.42 -3.83 1.23
CA LEU A 72 -5.00 -3.01 0.09
C LEU A 72 -6.23 -2.69 -0.73
N SER A 73 -6.57 -1.43 -0.88
CA SER A 73 -7.78 -1.01 -1.59
C SER A 73 -7.61 0.37 -2.23
N ARG A 74 -8.67 0.82 -2.88
CA ARG A 74 -8.79 2.17 -3.42
C ARG A 74 -10.16 2.73 -3.08
N ALA A 75 -10.28 4.04 -3.00
CA ALA A 75 -11.59 4.68 -2.98
C ALA A 75 -12.29 4.52 -4.34
N GLY A 76 -13.59 4.65 -4.35
CA GLY A 76 -14.39 4.70 -5.58
C GLY A 76 -13.84 5.75 -6.56
N GLY A 77 -14.00 5.51 -7.85
CA GLY A 77 -13.53 6.40 -8.92
C GLY A 77 -14.29 6.11 -10.19
N ARG A 78 -13.72 6.42 -11.37
CA ARG A 78 -14.35 6.17 -12.69
C ARG A 78 -14.74 4.71 -12.92
N THR A 79 -13.97 3.77 -12.38
CA THR A 79 -14.30 2.35 -12.36
C THR A 79 -14.89 2.02 -11.00
N GLY A 80 -16.12 1.54 -10.98
CA GLY A 80 -16.81 1.17 -9.75
C GLY A 80 -16.02 0.17 -8.91
N VAL A 81 -16.26 0.20 -7.61
CA VAL A 81 -15.81 -0.83 -6.66
C VAL A 81 -17.01 -1.72 -6.36
N PRO A 82 -16.88 -3.06 -6.33
CA PRO A 82 -17.96 -3.94 -5.93
C PRO A 82 -18.55 -3.51 -4.58
N GLU A 83 -19.87 -3.64 -4.39
CA GLU A 83 -20.57 -3.13 -3.22
C GLU A 83 -19.95 -3.63 -1.90
N ARG A 84 -19.64 -4.92 -1.82
CA ARG A 84 -19.00 -5.54 -0.64
C ARG A 84 -17.55 -5.10 -0.39
N GLU A 85 -16.92 -4.44 -1.35
CA GLU A 85 -15.54 -3.92 -1.26
C GLU A 85 -15.51 -2.40 -1.09
N GLN A 86 -16.66 -1.79 -0.88
CA GLN A 86 -16.72 -0.34 -0.61
C GLN A 86 -15.97 0.01 0.67
N LEU A 87 -15.40 1.20 0.70
CA LEU A 87 -14.53 1.68 1.77
C LEU A 87 -15.16 1.52 3.16
N HIS A 88 -16.44 1.79 3.29
CA HIS A 88 -17.20 1.63 4.54
C HIS A 88 -17.07 0.21 5.11
N HIS A 89 -17.24 -0.83 4.28
CA HIS A 89 -17.12 -2.22 4.74
C HIS A 89 -15.68 -2.55 5.13
N LEU A 90 -14.69 -2.12 4.34
CA LEU A 90 -13.28 -2.37 4.62
C LEU A 90 -12.80 -1.63 5.88
N ALA A 91 -13.26 -0.40 6.08
CA ALA A 91 -12.94 0.42 7.25
C ALA A 91 -13.49 -0.19 8.55
N SER A 92 -14.64 -0.88 8.49
CA SER A 92 -15.23 -1.55 9.65
C SER A 92 -14.33 -2.63 10.28
N LEU A 93 -13.41 -3.19 9.51
CA LEU A 93 -12.41 -4.16 10.00
C LEU A 93 -11.40 -3.53 10.96
N ARG A 94 -11.21 -2.22 10.93
CA ARG A 94 -10.18 -1.49 11.71
C ARG A 94 -8.78 -2.07 11.56
N ALA A 95 -8.51 -2.66 10.39
CA ALA A 95 -7.24 -3.23 10.01
C ALA A 95 -6.22 -2.13 9.63
N SER A 96 -4.99 -2.50 9.32
CA SER A 96 -4.07 -1.60 8.60
C SER A 96 -4.59 -1.44 7.17
N LEU A 97 -5.13 -0.28 6.84
CA LEU A 97 -5.76 -0.01 5.55
C LEU A 97 -4.85 0.87 4.69
N CYS A 98 -4.45 0.35 3.53
CA CYS A 98 -3.62 1.06 2.56
C CYS A 98 -4.49 1.47 1.36
N LEU A 99 -4.68 2.77 1.16
CA LEU A 99 -5.53 3.31 0.10
C LEU A 99 -4.70 3.92 -1.02
N TYR A 100 -4.89 3.36 -2.20
CA TYR A 100 -4.33 3.83 -3.47
C TYR A 100 -5.33 4.69 -4.22
N LEU A 101 -4.86 5.53 -5.13
CA LEU A 101 -5.69 6.28 -6.09
C LEU A 101 -6.82 7.13 -5.46
N SER A 102 -6.71 7.47 -4.17
CA SER A 102 -7.79 8.06 -3.37
C SER A 102 -7.64 9.56 -3.12
N ALA A 103 -6.53 10.20 -3.51
CA ALA A 103 -6.23 11.59 -3.16
C ALA A 103 -7.28 12.60 -3.67
N ARG A 104 -7.91 12.34 -4.83
CA ARG A 104 -8.95 13.23 -5.39
C ARG A 104 -10.28 13.20 -4.63
N HIS A 105 -10.46 12.22 -3.77
CA HIS A 105 -11.68 11.99 -2.99
C HIS A 105 -11.36 11.97 -1.51
N VAL A 106 -10.29 12.64 -1.10
CA VAL A 106 -9.73 12.54 0.26
C VAL A 106 -10.72 12.97 1.34
N GLU A 107 -11.55 13.98 1.09
CA GLU A 107 -12.57 14.45 2.03
C GLU A 107 -13.64 13.39 2.29
N GLU A 108 -14.20 12.78 1.23
CA GLU A 108 -15.18 11.69 1.33
C GLU A 108 -14.57 10.46 2.00
N VAL A 109 -13.32 10.14 1.64
CA VAL A 109 -12.54 9.04 2.23
C VAL A 109 -12.35 9.29 3.72
N GLN A 110 -11.91 10.47 4.13
CA GLN A 110 -11.73 10.82 5.53
C GLN A 110 -13.05 10.74 6.31
N ALA A 111 -14.14 11.26 5.77
CA ALA A 111 -15.45 11.20 6.39
C ALA A 111 -15.87 9.75 6.66
N THR A 112 -15.77 8.88 5.65
CA THR A 112 -16.08 7.44 5.77
C THR A 112 -15.19 6.75 6.79
N LEU A 113 -13.90 7.06 6.82
CA LEU A 113 -12.97 6.45 7.77
C LEU A 113 -13.24 6.87 9.21
N LEU A 114 -13.65 8.11 9.44
CA LEU A 114 -14.00 8.63 10.77
C LEU A 114 -15.23 7.97 11.39
N GLU A 115 -16.08 7.30 10.62
CA GLU A 115 -17.18 6.48 11.13
C GLU A 115 -16.67 5.22 11.85
N HIS A 116 -15.45 4.77 11.55
CA HIS A 116 -14.90 3.49 12.02
C HIS A 116 -13.64 3.63 12.85
N TYR A 117 -12.76 4.55 12.49
CA TYR A 117 -11.50 4.79 13.19
C TYR A 117 -11.59 6.01 14.10
N PRO A 118 -10.92 6.00 15.26
CA PRO A 118 -10.76 7.20 16.07
C PRO A 118 -10.11 8.35 15.27
N ALA A 119 -10.50 9.58 15.55
CA ALA A 119 -10.01 10.77 14.86
C ALA A 119 -8.47 10.93 14.90
N GLU A 120 -7.87 10.48 15.99
CA GLU A 120 -6.42 10.54 16.22
C GLU A 120 -5.66 9.32 15.66
N THR A 121 -6.36 8.41 14.94
CA THR A 121 -5.67 7.27 14.31
C THR A 121 -4.59 7.79 13.37
N PRO A 122 -3.33 7.31 13.50
CA PRO A 122 -2.26 7.79 12.66
C PRO A 122 -2.45 7.32 11.23
N VAL A 123 -2.24 8.24 10.31
CA VAL A 123 -2.27 8.04 8.86
C VAL A 123 -0.92 8.44 8.29
N ALA A 124 -0.21 7.52 7.68
CA ALA A 124 0.94 7.88 6.87
C ALA A 124 0.45 8.35 5.49
N VAL A 125 0.79 9.59 5.16
CA VAL A 125 0.58 10.17 3.83
C VAL A 125 1.90 10.08 3.09
N GLY A 126 1.94 9.22 2.06
CA GLY A 126 3.11 9.02 1.23
C GLY A 126 2.87 9.54 -0.19
N HIS A 127 3.63 10.53 -0.61
CA HIS A 127 3.62 11.03 -1.98
C HIS A 127 4.96 10.74 -2.62
N ARG A 128 4.96 10.16 -3.82
CA ARG A 128 6.18 9.77 -4.56
C ARG A 128 7.15 8.96 -3.70
N VAL A 129 6.64 8.02 -2.93
CA VAL A 129 7.46 7.18 -2.04
C VAL A 129 8.58 6.51 -2.84
N SER A 130 9.80 6.57 -2.32
CA SER A 130 11.05 6.12 -2.96
C SER A 130 11.59 7.03 -4.08
N TRP A 131 10.96 8.16 -4.36
CA TRP A 131 11.50 9.14 -5.28
C TRP A 131 12.41 10.15 -4.53
N PRO A 132 13.32 10.87 -5.23
CA PRO A 132 14.19 11.86 -4.58
C PRO A 132 13.44 12.99 -3.86
N ASP A 133 12.22 13.31 -4.32
CA ASP A 133 11.35 14.36 -3.81
C ASP A 133 10.13 13.78 -3.06
N GLN A 134 10.30 12.61 -2.43
CA GLN A 134 9.22 11.99 -1.65
C GLN A 134 8.80 12.87 -0.47
N LEU A 135 7.50 12.88 -0.21
CA LEU A 135 6.90 13.32 1.05
C LEU A 135 6.36 12.08 1.78
N LEU A 136 6.75 11.88 3.03
CA LEU A 136 6.27 10.74 3.84
C LEU A 136 6.11 11.19 5.29
N GLU A 137 4.87 11.51 5.66
CA GLU A 137 4.53 12.12 6.95
C GLU A 137 3.40 11.35 7.63
N ILE A 138 3.38 11.37 8.97
CA ILE A 138 2.30 10.80 9.77
C ILE A 138 1.46 11.95 10.33
N VAL A 139 0.18 11.93 9.99
CA VAL A 139 -0.81 12.88 10.50
C VAL A 139 -1.97 12.14 11.16
N PRO A 140 -2.73 12.74 12.07
CA PRO A 140 -3.96 12.14 12.57
C PRO A 140 -5.03 12.09 11.46
N LEU A 141 -5.91 11.10 11.52
CA LEU A 141 -6.94 10.86 10.51
C LEU A 141 -7.81 12.09 10.24
N ASN A 142 -8.19 12.84 11.28
CA ASN A 142 -8.98 14.06 11.15
C ASN A 142 -8.25 15.22 10.45
N LYS A 143 -6.95 15.07 10.15
CA LYS A 143 -6.13 16.05 9.42
C LYS A 143 -5.68 15.57 8.04
N MET A 144 -6.07 14.36 7.64
CA MET A 144 -5.60 13.75 6.39
C MET A 144 -6.00 14.57 5.15
N ALA A 145 -7.25 15.06 5.09
CA ALA A 145 -7.74 15.87 3.96
C ALA A 145 -7.04 17.24 3.94
N GLU A 146 -7.02 17.95 5.06
CA GLU A 146 -6.33 19.25 5.20
C GLU A 146 -4.87 19.16 4.77
N PHE A 147 -4.15 18.11 5.21
CA PHE A 147 -2.76 17.89 4.83
C PHE A 147 -2.59 17.64 3.33
N THR A 148 -3.49 16.84 2.76
CA THR A 148 -3.50 16.54 1.31
C THR A 148 -3.68 17.79 0.47
N ASP A 149 -4.62 18.66 0.86
CA ASP A 149 -4.92 19.90 0.16
C ASP A 149 -3.79 20.92 0.29
N GLN A 150 -3.23 21.09 1.49
CA GLN A 150 -2.10 21.99 1.75
C GLN A 150 -0.86 21.67 0.90
N HIS A 151 -0.66 20.38 0.57
CA HIS A 151 0.46 19.92 -0.24
C HIS A 151 0.07 19.65 -1.70
N GLU A 152 -1.15 19.98 -2.10
CA GLU A 152 -1.69 19.81 -3.46
C GLU A 152 -1.51 18.37 -3.99
N LEU A 153 -1.71 17.37 -3.14
CA LEU A 153 -1.49 15.97 -3.48
C LEU A 153 -2.67 15.41 -4.30
N ILE A 154 -2.46 15.15 -5.58
CA ILE A 154 -3.53 14.71 -6.51
C ILE A 154 -3.25 13.29 -7.05
N ARG A 155 -1.99 12.96 -7.27
CA ARG A 155 -1.54 11.69 -7.88
C ARG A 155 -0.35 11.12 -7.13
N THR A 156 -0.06 9.83 -7.37
CA THR A 156 1.10 9.14 -6.79
C THR A 156 1.12 9.26 -5.26
N THR A 157 -0.07 9.24 -4.66
CA THR A 157 -0.29 9.37 -3.22
C THR A 157 -0.88 8.10 -2.65
N LEU A 158 -0.30 7.64 -1.55
CA LEU A 158 -0.73 6.50 -0.75
C LEU A 158 -1.13 6.99 0.64
N TYR A 159 -2.22 6.48 1.17
CA TYR A 159 -2.59 6.64 2.58
C TYR A 159 -2.50 5.29 3.29
N VAL A 160 -1.81 5.25 4.41
CA VAL A 160 -1.77 4.06 5.28
C VAL A 160 -2.40 4.43 6.62
N ILE A 161 -3.63 4.00 6.82
CA ILE A 161 -4.38 4.21 8.06
C ILE A 161 -4.13 3.00 8.95
N SER A 162 -3.42 3.17 10.05
CA SER A 162 -3.10 2.02 10.91
C SER A 162 -2.76 2.42 12.33
N PRO A 163 -3.32 1.74 13.32
CA PRO A 163 -2.88 1.89 14.71
C PRO A 163 -1.42 1.44 14.92
N ALA A 164 -0.87 0.63 14.00
CA ALA A 164 0.52 0.19 14.04
C ALA A 164 1.54 1.32 13.83
N LEU A 165 1.13 2.44 13.24
CA LEU A 165 1.97 3.63 13.06
C LEU A 165 2.17 4.43 14.34
N SER A 166 1.38 4.19 15.39
CA SER A 166 1.67 4.71 16.71
C SER A 166 2.93 4.03 17.26
N LYS A 167 3.87 4.78 17.80
CA LYS A 167 5.11 4.25 18.44
C LYS A 167 4.84 3.40 19.69
N ALA A 168 3.83 2.53 19.68
CA ALA A 168 3.50 1.68 20.81
C ALA A 168 4.37 0.42 20.78
N SER A 169 5.32 0.33 21.70
CA SER A 169 6.25 -0.77 21.87
C SER A 169 5.59 -2.03 22.43
N LYS A 170 4.75 -2.72 21.64
CA LYS A 170 4.34 -4.08 22.01
C LYS A 170 5.31 -5.08 21.38
N ARG A 171 6.15 -5.68 22.20
CA ARG A 171 7.07 -6.74 21.77
C ARG A 171 6.27 -7.97 21.32
N SER A 172 6.63 -8.54 20.19
CA SER A 172 6.10 -9.83 19.75
C SER A 172 6.42 -10.91 20.79
N ARG A 173 5.45 -11.76 21.12
CA ARG A 173 5.69 -12.95 21.98
C ARG A 173 6.78 -13.85 21.43
N LEU A 174 6.96 -13.90 20.12
CA LEU A 174 7.97 -14.69 19.45
C LEU A 174 9.40 -14.31 19.88
N TYR A 175 9.64 -13.03 20.21
CA TYR A 175 10.93 -12.52 20.66
C TYR A 175 11.00 -12.34 22.18
N SER A 176 9.99 -12.84 22.93
CA SER A 176 10.07 -12.89 24.39
C SER A 176 11.15 -13.86 24.83
N PRO A 177 11.96 -13.53 25.85
CA PRO A 177 12.91 -14.48 26.44
C PRO A 177 12.26 -15.77 26.94
N ASP A 178 10.98 -15.69 27.31
CA ASP A 178 10.20 -16.82 27.84
C ASP A 178 9.49 -17.66 26.76
N HIS A 179 9.66 -17.29 25.48
CA HIS A 179 9.04 -18.01 24.37
C HIS A 179 10.00 -19.04 23.78
N ASP A 180 9.58 -20.31 23.86
CA ASP A 180 10.27 -21.45 23.28
C ASP A 180 9.79 -21.72 21.86
N HIS A 181 10.72 -21.89 20.91
CA HIS A 181 10.37 -22.26 19.54
C HIS A 181 11.49 -23.15 18.94
N LEU A 182 11.17 -23.83 17.83
CA LEU A 182 11.97 -24.88 17.19
C LEU A 182 13.47 -24.53 17.02
N PHE A 183 13.80 -23.28 16.81
CA PHE A 183 15.17 -22.78 16.59
C PHE A 183 15.77 -22.04 17.79
N ARG A 184 15.02 -21.93 18.91
CA ARG A 184 15.45 -21.25 20.12
C ARG A 184 14.85 -21.95 21.35
N PRO A 185 15.42 -23.11 21.78
CA PRO A 185 14.98 -23.78 22.99
C PRO A 185 15.25 -22.91 24.22
N LYS A 186 14.45 -23.04 25.26
CA LYS A 186 14.74 -22.44 26.58
C LYS A 186 16.12 -22.83 27.06
N ARG A 187 16.91 -21.85 27.42
CA ARG A 187 18.16 -22.07 28.15
C ARG A 187 17.89 -22.43 29.60
#